data_8d0d4cd0a8ab85eed58059c6d2dbdb30
#
_entry.id   8d0d4cd0a8ab85eed58059c6d2dbdb30
#
_cell.length_a   1.000
_cell.length_b   1.000
_cell.length_c   1.000
_cell.angle_alpha   90.00
_cell.angle_beta   90.00
_cell.angle_gamma   90.00
#
_symmetry.space_group_name_H-M   'P 1'
#
loop_
_entity.id
_entity.type
_entity.pdbx_description
1 polymer ?
#
loop_
_entity_poly.entity_id
_entity_poly.type
_entity_poly.pdbx_seq_one_letter_code
_entity_poly.pdbx_strand_id
1 'polypeptide(L)'
;MPAQENKGFTLIEIMVALAVFSLAAMALVRLESATIRGASILNETLVAQMVARNVAILAVTDGTPPTAGRTTGAETNGGRAWAWTRQVSVLGDAGVLRVDVAVSGPGGVVLGRLTMVRPARRAA
;
A
#
# COMPACT_ATOMS: atom_id res chain seq x y z
N MET A 1 29.49 -59.76 -14.36
CA MET A 1 28.50 -59.20 -13.98
C MET A 1 28.62 -57.99 -13.18
N PRO A 2 28.12 -57.10 -13.60
CA PRO A 2 28.37 -55.83 -13.08
C PRO A 2 27.52 -55.48 -11.91
N ALA A 3 27.92 -55.93 -10.82
CA ALA A 3 27.30 -55.52 -9.56
C ALA A 3 27.36 -54.03 -9.38
N GLN A 4 28.21 -53.39 -10.15
CA GLN A 4 28.33 -51.95 -10.05
C GLN A 4 27.08 -51.19 -10.47
N GLU A 5 26.24 -51.80 -11.27
CA GLU A 5 25.04 -51.15 -11.73
C GLU A 5 24.11 -50.75 -10.61
N ASN A 6 24.18 -51.44 -9.47
CA ASN A 6 23.30 -51.16 -8.38
C ASN A 6 23.95 -50.41 -7.25
N LYS A 7 25.10 -49.90 -7.48
CA LYS A 7 25.79 -49.13 -6.43
C LYS A 7 25.16 -47.78 -6.25
N GLY A 8 25.22 -47.25 -5.09
CA GLY A 8 24.76 -45.94 -4.80
C GLY A 8 25.49 -44.85 -5.58
N PHE A 9 25.11 -43.65 -5.33
CA PHE A 9 25.69 -42.50 -5.96
C PHE A 9 27.17 -42.36 -5.58
N THR A 10 27.94 -41.83 -6.52
CA THR A 10 29.33 -41.46 -6.22
C THR A 10 29.34 -40.23 -5.33
N LEU A 11 30.46 -40.04 -4.62
CA LEU A 11 30.62 -38.87 -3.76
C LEU A 11 30.45 -37.57 -4.54
N ILE A 12 30.97 -37.52 -5.75
CA ILE A 12 30.89 -36.32 -6.57
C ILE A 12 29.45 -36.03 -7.03
N GLU A 13 28.67 -37.08 -7.30
CA GLU A 13 27.27 -36.91 -7.63
C GLU A 13 26.47 -36.32 -6.48
N ILE A 14 26.74 -36.80 -5.27
CA ILE A 14 26.10 -36.27 -4.06
C ILE A 14 26.47 -34.80 -3.86
N MET A 15 27.72 -34.45 -4.04
CA MET A 15 28.19 -33.07 -3.91
C MET A 15 27.52 -32.15 -4.92
N VAL A 16 27.42 -32.58 -6.17
CA VAL A 16 26.76 -31.82 -7.22
C VAL A 16 25.26 -31.66 -6.92
N ALA A 17 24.61 -32.74 -6.50
CA ALA A 17 23.20 -32.71 -6.14
C ALA A 17 22.93 -31.74 -4.99
N LEU A 18 23.78 -31.74 -3.96
CA LEU A 18 23.64 -30.81 -2.84
C LEU A 18 23.89 -29.35 -3.27
N ALA A 19 24.83 -29.12 -4.16
CA ALA A 19 25.09 -27.78 -4.69
C ALA A 19 23.89 -27.27 -5.46
N VAL A 20 23.31 -28.06 -6.35
CA VAL A 20 22.13 -27.71 -7.11
C VAL A 20 20.93 -27.47 -6.20
N PHE A 21 20.73 -28.35 -5.23
CA PHE A 21 19.63 -28.19 -4.27
C PHE A 21 19.78 -26.90 -3.46
N SER A 22 21.00 -26.57 -3.01
CA SER A 22 21.26 -25.35 -2.28
C SER A 22 20.94 -24.10 -3.08
N LEU A 23 21.32 -24.09 -4.35
CA LEU A 23 21.01 -22.97 -5.25
C LEU A 23 19.50 -22.83 -5.46
N ALA A 24 18.82 -23.96 -5.67
CA ALA A 24 17.37 -23.96 -5.85
C ALA A 24 16.65 -23.47 -4.59
N ALA A 25 17.09 -23.91 -3.42
CA ALA A 25 16.52 -23.49 -2.14
C ALA A 25 16.71 -21.99 -1.91
N MET A 26 17.90 -21.45 -2.22
CA MET A 26 18.16 -20.03 -2.10
C MET A 26 17.30 -19.21 -3.05
N ALA A 27 17.12 -19.68 -4.28
CA ALA A 27 16.26 -19.00 -5.24
C ALA A 27 14.80 -18.98 -4.78
N LEU A 28 14.33 -20.08 -4.21
CA LEU A 28 12.96 -20.18 -3.67
C LEU A 28 12.76 -19.21 -2.50
N VAL A 29 13.70 -19.14 -1.57
CA VAL A 29 13.64 -18.23 -0.44
C VAL A 29 13.58 -16.79 -0.90
N ARG A 30 14.37 -16.42 -1.90
CA ARG A 30 14.35 -15.07 -2.45
C ARG A 30 13.02 -14.74 -3.10
N LEU A 31 12.44 -15.71 -3.81
CA LEU A 31 11.13 -15.53 -4.44
C LEU A 31 10.04 -15.30 -3.39
N GLU A 32 10.03 -16.08 -2.34
CA GLU A 32 9.07 -15.92 -1.24
C GLU A 32 9.21 -14.56 -0.58
N SER A 33 10.42 -14.10 -0.31
CA SER A 33 10.67 -12.80 0.28
C SER A 33 10.15 -11.67 -0.61
N ALA A 34 10.36 -11.76 -1.92
CA ALA A 34 9.85 -10.77 -2.87
C ALA A 34 8.31 -10.76 -2.89
N THR A 35 7.69 -11.92 -2.83
CA THR A 35 6.22 -12.05 -2.81
C THR A 35 5.63 -11.45 -1.53
N ILE A 36 6.24 -11.72 -0.38
CA ILE A 36 5.80 -11.19 0.91
C ILE A 36 5.91 -9.67 0.92
N ARG A 37 7.01 -9.11 0.41
CA ARG A 37 7.20 -7.66 0.32
C ARG A 37 6.16 -7.02 -0.58
N GLY A 38 5.88 -7.63 -1.73
CA GLY A 38 4.87 -7.14 -2.65
C GLY A 38 3.48 -7.13 -2.03
N ALA A 39 3.11 -8.19 -1.32
CA ALA A 39 1.83 -8.27 -0.62
C ALA A 39 1.72 -7.22 0.49
N SER A 40 2.81 -6.99 1.23
CA SER A 40 2.84 -5.98 2.30
C SER A 40 2.67 -4.57 1.75
N ILE A 41 3.36 -4.23 0.65
CA ILE A 41 3.23 -2.93 0.00
C ILE A 41 1.81 -2.71 -0.50
N LEU A 42 1.22 -3.72 -1.12
CA LEU A 42 -0.16 -3.65 -1.61
C LEU A 42 -1.14 -3.43 -0.46
N ASN A 43 -0.97 -4.14 0.65
CA ASN A 43 -1.81 -3.99 1.82
C ASN A 43 -1.71 -2.57 2.40
N GLU A 44 -0.51 -2.03 2.52
CA GLU A 44 -0.30 -0.66 2.99
C GLU A 44 -0.97 0.36 2.08
N THR A 45 -0.85 0.19 0.78
CA THR A 45 -1.49 1.07 -0.20
C THR A 45 -3.01 1.02 -0.09
N LEU A 46 -3.58 -0.17 0.09
CA LEU A 46 -5.03 -0.32 0.27
C LEU A 46 -5.53 0.37 1.53
N VAL A 47 -4.82 0.20 2.65
CA VAL A 47 -5.19 0.85 3.91
C VAL A 47 -5.06 2.37 3.79
N ALA A 48 -3.98 2.86 3.18
CA ALA A 48 -3.79 4.30 2.95
C ALA A 48 -4.92 4.87 2.09
N GLN A 49 -5.34 4.13 1.08
CA GLN A 49 -6.45 4.56 0.21
C GLN A 49 -7.78 4.58 0.98
N MET A 50 -8.00 3.63 1.88
CA MET A 50 -9.17 3.65 2.76
C MET A 50 -9.18 4.87 3.67
N VAL A 51 -8.04 5.23 4.25
CA VAL A 51 -7.91 6.43 5.07
C VAL A 51 -8.20 7.67 4.25
N ALA A 52 -7.62 7.77 3.05
CA ALA A 52 -7.87 8.90 2.15
C ALA A 52 -9.36 9.03 1.83
N ARG A 53 -10.01 7.92 1.56
CA ARG A 53 -11.45 7.89 1.28
C ARG A 53 -12.27 8.34 2.48
N ASN A 54 -11.93 7.86 3.66
CA ASN A 54 -12.64 8.26 4.89
C ASN A 54 -12.54 9.76 5.14
N VAL A 55 -11.35 10.32 5.01
CA VAL A 55 -11.12 11.75 5.21
C VAL A 55 -11.87 12.56 4.14
N ALA A 56 -11.81 12.15 2.89
CA ALA A 56 -12.48 12.84 1.79
C ALA A 56 -14.01 12.80 1.93
N ILE A 57 -14.56 11.64 2.28
CA ILE A 57 -16.01 11.47 2.45
C ILE A 57 -16.51 12.38 3.58
N LEU A 58 -15.81 12.45 4.69
CA LEU A 58 -16.20 13.34 5.78
C LEU A 58 -16.20 14.79 5.32
N ALA A 59 -15.22 15.20 4.54
CA ALA A 59 -15.13 16.56 4.03
C ALA A 59 -16.29 16.93 3.10
N VAL A 60 -16.76 15.98 2.28
CA VAL A 60 -17.85 16.25 1.31
C VAL A 60 -19.24 16.02 1.89
N THR A 61 -19.37 15.26 2.97
CA THR A 61 -20.66 14.92 3.55
C THR A 61 -20.98 15.63 4.86
N ASP A 62 -20.00 16.24 5.49
CA ASP A 62 -20.21 17.00 6.72
C ASP A 62 -21.23 18.11 6.48
N GLY A 63 -22.13 18.33 7.44
CA GLY A 63 -23.10 19.41 7.38
C GLY A 63 -22.48 20.78 7.26
N THR A 64 -21.30 20.96 7.80
CA THR A 64 -20.52 22.19 7.70
C THR A 64 -19.46 22.04 6.62
N PRO A 65 -19.45 22.90 5.58
CA PRO A 65 -18.41 22.83 4.56
C PRO A 65 -17.02 23.02 5.16
N PRO A 66 -16.01 22.27 4.68
CA PRO A 66 -14.66 22.46 5.15
C PRO A 66 -14.13 23.84 4.75
N THR A 67 -13.28 24.41 5.56
CA THR A 67 -12.62 25.68 5.28
C THR A 67 -11.58 25.48 4.18
N ALA A 68 -11.52 26.41 3.23
CA ALA A 68 -10.47 26.39 2.22
C ALA A 68 -9.09 26.47 2.89
N GLY A 69 -8.14 25.75 2.31
CA GLY A 69 -6.77 25.69 2.81
C GLY A 69 -6.32 24.27 3.13
N ARG A 70 -5.19 24.20 3.78
CA ARG A 70 -4.54 22.94 4.13
C ARG A 70 -4.80 22.56 5.58
N THR A 71 -5.23 21.34 5.79
CA THR A 71 -5.43 20.76 7.12
C THR A 71 -4.68 19.44 7.19
N THR A 72 -4.07 19.17 8.33
CA THR A 72 -3.36 17.90 8.55
C THR A 72 -3.99 17.20 9.74
N GLY A 73 -3.85 15.88 9.76
CA GLY A 73 -4.33 15.07 10.86
C GLY A 73 -3.75 13.69 10.82
N ALA A 74 -4.25 12.83 11.68
CA ALA A 74 -3.84 11.44 11.73
C ALA A 74 -5.04 10.56 12.01
N GLU A 75 -5.00 9.35 11.46
CA GLU A 75 -6.04 8.35 11.67
C GLU A 75 -5.38 7.01 11.94
N THR A 76 -5.89 6.26 12.90
CA THR A 76 -5.43 4.90 13.15
C THR A 76 -6.29 3.94 12.36
N ASN A 77 -5.66 3.11 11.55
CA ASN A 77 -6.35 2.10 10.77
C ASN A 77 -5.41 0.91 10.56
N GLY A 78 -5.95 -0.29 10.71
CA GLY A 78 -5.14 -1.50 10.60
C GLY A 78 -4.04 -1.60 11.64
N GLY A 79 -4.22 -1.01 12.82
CA GLY A 79 -3.23 -1.04 13.89
C GLY A 79 -2.07 -0.06 13.71
N ARG A 80 -2.13 0.82 12.72
CA ARG A 80 -1.08 1.80 12.43
C ARG A 80 -1.64 3.20 12.40
N ALA A 81 -0.80 4.18 12.70
CA ALA A 81 -1.14 5.59 12.56
C ALA A 81 -0.80 6.06 11.14
N TRP A 82 -1.74 6.74 10.51
CA TRP A 82 -1.61 7.27 9.17
C TRP A 82 -1.73 8.78 9.23
N ALA A 83 -0.77 9.49 8.67
CA ALA A 83 -0.82 10.94 8.58
C ALA A 83 -1.52 11.32 7.29
N TRP A 84 -2.46 12.25 7.37
CA TRP A 84 -3.14 12.72 6.18
C TRP A 84 -3.05 14.24 6.06
N THR A 85 -3.11 14.71 4.84
CA THR A 85 -3.17 16.13 4.49
C THR A 85 -4.38 16.33 3.61
N ARG A 86 -5.21 17.31 3.95
CA ARG A 86 -6.38 17.68 3.17
C ARG A 86 -6.20 19.09 2.65
N GLN A 87 -6.30 19.25 1.34
CA GLN A 87 -6.24 20.57 0.68
C GLN A 87 -7.62 20.84 0.11
N VAL A 88 -8.24 21.91 0.55
CA VAL A 88 -9.54 22.34 0.05
C VAL A 88 -9.36 23.59 -0.80
N SER A 89 -9.85 23.55 -2.03
CA SER A 89 -9.76 24.65 -2.98
C SER A 89 -11.15 25.00 -3.48
N VAL A 90 -11.39 26.28 -3.70
CA VAL A 90 -12.66 26.73 -4.28
C VAL A 90 -12.55 26.64 -5.80
N LEU A 91 -13.55 26.03 -6.44
CA LEU A 91 -13.61 25.91 -7.89
C LEU A 91 -14.65 26.90 -8.42
N GLY A 92 -14.20 27.91 -9.12
CA GLY A 92 -15.09 28.92 -9.71
C GLY A 92 -15.85 29.74 -8.65
N ASP A 93 -16.96 30.33 -9.07
CA ASP A 93 -17.75 31.23 -8.23
C ASP A 93 -18.99 30.60 -7.64
N ALA A 94 -19.23 29.32 -7.95
CA ALA A 94 -20.48 28.64 -7.59
C ALA A 94 -20.47 27.98 -6.21
N GLY A 95 -19.39 28.12 -5.45
CA GLY A 95 -19.29 27.52 -4.13
C GLY A 95 -18.93 26.04 -4.14
N VAL A 96 -18.45 25.55 -5.27
CA VAL A 96 -17.98 24.17 -5.40
C VAL A 96 -16.59 24.06 -4.80
N LEU A 97 -16.36 23.03 -3.99
CA LEU A 97 -15.09 22.80 -3.34
C LEU A 97 -14.42 21.54 -3.90
N ARG A 98 -13.14 21.67 -4.19
CA ARG A 98 -12.30 20.52 -4.51
C ARG A 98 -11.56 20.09 -3.25
N VAL A 99 -11.64 18.84 -2.91
CA VAL A 99 -10.98 18.26 -1.74
C VAL A 99 -9.94 17.26 -2.20
N ASP A 100 -8.68 17.57 -1.98
CA ASP A 100 -7.57 16.67 -2.27
C ASP A 100 -7.02 16.12 -0.95
N VAL A 101 -6.95 14.79 -0.85
CA VAL A 101 -6.43 14.12 0.33
C VAL A 101 -5.21 13.29 -0.05
N ALA A 102 -4.15 13.43 0.70
CA ALA A 102 -2.95 12.61 0.59
C ALA A 102 -2.69 11.93 1.93
N VAL A 103 -2.40 10.65 1.91
CA VAL A 103 -2.14 9.85 3.11
C VAL A 103 -0.75 9.26 3.02
N SER A 104 0.03 9.43 4.06
CA SER A 104 1.38 8.87 4.16
C SER A 104 1.45 7.88 5.32
N GLY A 105 2.26 6.84 5.11
CA GLY A 105 2.54 5.84 6.11
C GLY A 105 3.67 6.26 7.06
N PRO A 106 4.11 5.34 7.92
CA PRO A 106 5.14 5.64 8.93
C PRO A 106 6.45 6.18 8.36
N GLY A 107 6.78 5.86 7.12
CA GLY A 107 7.98 6.36 6.45
C GLY A 107 7.87 7.75 5.84
N GLY A 108 6.71 8.39 5.94
CA GLY A 108 6.49 9.70 5.33
C GLY A 108 6.23 9.69 3.84
N VAL A 109 6.19 8.51 3.21
CA VAL A 109 5.91 8.37 1.78
C VAL A 109 4.40 8.38 1.57
N VAL A 110 3.92 9.14 0.60
CA VAL A 110 2.51 9.17 0.25
C VAL A 110 2.13 7.85 -0.42
N LEU A 111 1.21 7.13 0.18
CA LEU A 111 0.75 5.82 -0.29
C LEU A 111 -0.69 5.85 -0.79
N GLY A 112 -1.46 6.86 -0.46
CA GLY A 112 -2.84 7.00 -0.90
C GLY A 112 -3.16 8.44 -1.24
N ARG A 113 -3.94 8.63 -2.31
CA ARG A 113 -4.43 9.95 -2.73
C ARG A 113 -5.84 9.82 -3.24
N LEU A 114 -6.64 10.84 -2.99
CA LEU A 114 -7.99 10.89 -3.50
C LEU A 114 -8.42 12.34 -3.67
N THR A 115 -9.10 12.62 -4.75
CA THR A 115 -9.71 13.92 -5.00
C THR A 115 -11.21 13.74 -5.09
N MET A 116 -11.96 14.56 -4.37
CA MET A 116 -13.41 14.62 -4.44
C MET A 116 -13.85 16.06 -4.64
N VAL A 117 -15.06 16.22 -5.14
CA VAL A 117 -15.68 17.51 -5.32
C VAL A 117 -16.91 17.57 -4.43
N ARG A 118 -16.99 18.63 -3.62
CA ARG A 118 -18.19 18.93 -2.85
C ARG A 118 -19.02 19.93 -3.63
N PRO A 119 -20.24 19.55 -4.05
CA PRO A 119 -21.11 20.48 -4.77
C PRO A 119 -21.48 21.70 -3.91
N ALA A 120 -21.80 22.78 -4.56
CA ALA A 120 -22.35 23.94 -3.88
C ALA A 120 -23.62 23.56 -3.13
N ARG A 121 -23.79 24.14 -1.95
CA ARG A 121 -25.00 23.92 -1.18
C ARG A 121 -26.18 24.53 -1.93
N ARG A 122 -27.19 23.73 -2.22
CA ARG A 122 -28.40 24.25 -2.80
C ARG A 122 -29.06 25.18 -1.78
N ALA A 123 -29.41 26.36 -2.21
CA ALA A 123 -30.25 27.22 -1.41
C ALA A 123 -31.58 26.50 -1.15
N ALA A 124 -31.96 26.44 0.10
CA ALA A 124 -33.21 25.77 0.48
C ALA A 124 -34.40 26.60 0.03
#